data_492ea8bd85d700fa017aea612215a2b8
#
_entry.id   492ea8bd85d700fa017aea612215a2b8
#
_cell.length_a   1.000
_cell.length_b   1.000
_cell.length_c   1.000
_cell.angle_alpha   90.00
_cell.angle_beta   90.00
_cell.angle_gamma   90.00
#
_symmetry.space_group_name_H-M   'P 1'
#
loop_
_entity.id
_entity.type
_entity.pdbx_description
1 polymer ?
#
loop_
_entity_poly.entity_id
_entity_poly.type
_entity_poly.pdbx_seq_one_letter_code
_entity_poly.pdbx_strand_id
1 'polypeptide(L)'
;MAPLWPLSPYRPGNGIDPPYLGDREEQIEAVRGFLRDPRQPRNVLITGLRGVGKTVLLNRMEAEAEAAGWIVVDREFSEPDAEPAAFASALLTDVNRALRRLSLSARLKDRAGQLLEAAIDSIGALAVSYGEFKVSVDARRRRTEPPRRLDDDLREALMRICELCQKSEHQGLALRYDEFHVVRERAAAPTLSALLSAASVVQQRSLPLMLMLCGLPPLVDNLSRSKSYSERMFVTQQLGNLRPPEDRAALVDPAVRLGRRIADEVVDAVMEDSGGYPFFIQVYGDALWTGSSGDVITLSDFKRLRPRILATLDTGFFRARYVRASPNERKLMRHIAAVGESASSEELQQASGLKNNEIQPTLSSLIQKGLVYRPERGRIAFTAPMFGAFLRRSPD
;
A
#
# COMPACT_ATOMS: atom_id res chain seq x y z
N MET A 1 -21.16 30.80 -25.91
CA MET A 1 -19.90 30.18 -25.43
C MET A 1 -20.30 29.18 -24.37
N ALA A 2 -19.94 27.92 -24.50
CA ALA A 2 -20.11 26.97 -23.42
C ALA A 2 -19.28 27.44 -22.20
N PRO A 3 -19.78 27.33 -20.96
CA PRO A 3 -18.99 27.68 -19.79
C PRO A 3 -17.73 26.82 -19.79
N LEU A 4 -16.56 27.47 -19.73
CA LEU A 4 -15.28 26.80 -19.49
C LEU A 4 -15.33 26.36 -18.02
N TRP A 5 -15.68 25.10 -17.78
CA TRP A 5 -15.60 24.53 -16.45
C TRP A 5 -14.13 24.54 -15.97
N PRO A 6 -13.88 24.75 -14.68
CA PRO A 6 -12.54 24.65 -14.12
C PRO A 6 -11.97 23.25 -14.37
N LEU A 7 -10.68 23.08 -14.14
CA LEU A 7 -10.02 21.77 -14.22
C LEU A 7 -10.82 20.73 -13.44
N SER A 8 -10.83 19.51 -13.95
CA SER A 8 -11.54 18.40 -13.31
C SER A 8 -11.16 18.27 -11.85
N PRO A 9 -12.12 18.17 -10.92
CA PRO A 9 -11.82 17.89 -9.53
C PRO A 9 -11.34 16.46 -9.32
N TYR A 10 -11.70 15.55 -10.22
CA TYR A 10 -11.32 14.14 -10.10
C TYR A 10 -9.87 13.92 -10.50
N ARG A 11 -9.20 13.02 -9.78
CA ARG A 11 -7.75 12.79 -9.92
C ARG A 11 -7.44 11.30 -10.06
N PRO A 12 -7.74 10.70 -11.24
CA PRO A 12 -7.42 9.30 -11.48
C PRO A 12 -5.91 9.10 -11.60
N GLY A 13 -5.24 8.74 -10.51
CA GLY A 13 -3.80 8.54 -10.45
C GLY A 13 -3.39 7.63 -9.31
N ASN A 14 -2.12 7.19 -9.29
CA ASN A 14 -1.60 6.35 -8.23
C ASN A 14 -1.17 7.22 -7.03
N GLY A 15 -1.75 6.95 -5.85
CA GLY A 15 -1.39 7.64 -4.61
C GLY A 15 -1.74 9.14 -4.57
N ILE A 16 -2.50 9.65 -5.55
CA ILE A 16 -2.92 11.04 -5.58
C ILE A 16 -4.15 11.19 -4.68
N ASP A 17 -4.11 12.18 -3.79
CA ASP A 17 -5.23 12.49 -2.90
C ASP A 17 -6.48 12.86 -3.72
N PRO A 18 -7.58 12.11 -3.56
CA PRO A 18 -8.84 12.44 -4.21
C PRO A 18 -9.47 13.65 -3.52
N PRO A 19 -10.37 14.37 -4.21
CA PRO A 19 -11.08 15.52 -3.64
C PRO A 19 -12.04 15.14 -2.51
N TYR A 20 -12.36 13.86 -2.39
CA TYR A 20 -13.18 13.27 -1.36
C TYR A 20 -12.59 11.92 -0.91
N LEU A 21 -12.21 11.83 0.36
CA LEU A 21 -11.70 10.62 0.98
C LEU A 21 -12.83 9.94 1.78
N GLY A 22 -13.74 9.29 1.06
CA GLY A 22 -14.89 8.63 1.67
C GLY A 22 -14.53 7.39 2.49
N ASP A 23 -15.31 7.12 3.54
CA ASP A 23 -15.26 5.88 4.35
C ASP A 23 -13.88 5.59 4.96
N ARG A 24 -13.12 6.65 5.37
CA ARG A 24 -11.77 6.52 5.92
C ARG A 24 -11.56 7.34 7.20
N GLU A 25 -12.54 8.10 7.64
CA GLU A 25 -12.43 8.97 8.83
C GLU A 25 -12.17 8.17 10.11
N GLU A 26 -12.80 6.99 10.26
CA GLU A 26 -12.60 6.13 11.41
C GLU A 26 -11.14 5.65 11.52
N GLN A 27 -10.53 5.28 10.39
CA GLN A 27 -9.14 4.84 10.33
C GLN A 27 -8.18 5.99 10.65
N ILE A 28 -8.47 7.19 10.18
CA ILE A 28 -7.66 8.39 10.45
C ILE A 28 -7.77 8.77 11.92
N GLU A 29 -8.97 8.79 12.49
CA GLU A 29 -9.16 9.13 13.90
C GLU A 29 -8.53 8.10 14.83
N ALA A 30 -8.55 6.81 14.46
CA ALA A 30 -7.83 5.79 15.21
C ALA A 30 -6.32 6.09 15.26
N VAL A 31 -5.73 6.49 14.13
CA VAL A 31 -4.29 6.86 14.08
C VAL A 31 -4.03 8.12 14.88
N ARG A 32 -4.87 9.15 14.78
CA ARG A 32 -4.77 10.34 15.65
C ARG A 32 -4.77 9.96 17.13
N GLY A 33 -5.63 9.01 17.50
CA GLY A 33 -5.66 8.47 18.87
C GLY A 33 -4.33 7.83 19.29
N PHE A 34 -3.69 7.07 18.39
CA PHE A 34 -2.39 6.43 18.65
C PHE A 34 -1.25 7.46 18.77
N LEU A 35 -1.28 8.51 17.96
CA LEU A 35 -0.28 9.55 17.94
C LEU A 35 -0.30 10.44 19.20
N ARG A 36 -1.45 10.54 19.90
CA ARG A 36 -1.61 11.33 21.14
C ARG A 36 -0.89 10.74 22.35
N ASP A 37 -0.62 9.42 22.36
CA ASP A 37 0.12 8.77 23.44
C ASP A 37 1.37 8.05 22.93
N PRO A 38 2.49 8.76 22.77
CA PRO A 38 3.74 8.18 22.29
C PRO A 38 4.32 7.07 23.17
N ARG A 39 3.84 6.94 24.42
CA ARG A 39 4.30 5.89 25.36
C ARG A 39 3.63 4.55 25.14
N GLN A 40 2.51 4.54 24.41
CA GLN A 40 1.79 3.34 24.01
C GLN A 40 1.67 3.25 22.49
N PRO A 41 2.81 3.22 21.78
CA PRO A 41 2.78 3.23 20.32
C PRO A 41 2.06 1.99 19.79
N ARG A 42 1.20 2.19 18.80
CA ARG A 42 0.48 1.11 18.10
C ARG A 42 0.87 1.09 16.63
N ASN A 43 1.13 -0.09 16.12
CA ASN A 43 1.42 -0.25 14.70
C ASN A 43 0.13 -0.38 13.89
N VAL A 44 0.17 0.11 12.66
CA VAL A 44 -0.94 0.07 11.72
C VAL A 44 -0.60 -0.83 10.54
N LEU A 45 -1.51 -1.71 10.18
CA LEU A 45 -1.42 -2.55 9.00
C LEU A 45 -2.59 -2.25 8.08
N ILE A 46 -2.31 -1.65 6.91
CA ILE A 46 -3.31 -1.38 5.88
C ILE A 46 -3.24 -2.48 4.83
N THR A 47 -4.33 -3.20 4.63
CA THR A 47 -4.41 -4.25 3.61
C THR A 47 -5.65 -4.07 2.74
N GLY A 48 -5.59 -4.54 1.51
CA GLY A 48 -6.69 -4.46 0.55
C GLY A 48 -6.21 -4.64 -0.88
N LEU A 49 -7.16 -4.74 -1.81
CA LEU A 49 -6.85 -4.92 -3.22
C LEU A 49 -6.16 -3.68 -3.83
N ARG A 50 -5.62 -3.80 -5.02
CA ARG A 50 -5.04 -2.65 -5.73
C ARG A 50 -6.15 -1.66 -6.11
N GLY A 51 -5.90 -0.35 -5.96
CA GLY A 51 -6.82 0.70 -6.36
C GLY A 51 -7.93 1.04 -5.37
N VAL A 52 -7.97 0.41 -4.18
CA VAL A 52 -8.95 0.71 -3.12
C VAL A 52 -8.56 1.91 -2.23
N GLY A 53 -7.49 2.62 -2.57
CA GLY A 53 -7.08 3.84 -1.85
C GLY A 53 -6.11 3.61 -0.68
N LYS A 54 -5.41 2.46 -0.61
CA LYS A 54 -4.46 2.16 0.47
C LYS A 54 -3.35 3.20 0.61
N THR A 55 -2.64 3.51 -0.49
CA THR A 55 -1.57 4.51 -0.51
C THR A 55 -2.07 5.89 -0.13
N VAL A 56 -3.28 6.25 -0.57
CA VAL A 56 -3.92 7.54 -0.20
C VAL A 56 -4.16 7.62 1.31
N LEU A 57 -4.74 6.57 1.89
CA LEU A 57 -4.93 6.51 3.34
C LEU A 57 -3.59 6.56 4.09
N LEU A 58 -2.58 5.83 3.61
CA LEU A 58 -1.25 5.81 4.20
C LEU A 58 -0.58 7.20 4.15
N ASN A 59 -0.70 7.93 3.02
CA ASN A 59 -0.22 9.32 2.89
C ASN A 59 -0.94 10.25 3.87
N ARG A 60 -2.24 10.05 4.06
CA ARG A 60 -3.00 10.85 5.04
C ARG A 60 -2.55 10.58 6.47
N MET A 61 -2.32 9.31 6.82
CA MET A 61 -1.79 8.94 8.14
C MET A 61 -0.37 9.48 8.37
N GLU A 62 0.47 9.52 7.33
CA GLU A 62 1.77 10.18 7.36
C GLU A 62 1.64 11.66 7.69
N ALA A 63 0.77 12.39 7.00
CA ALA A 63 0.54 13.81 7.26
C ALA A 63 0.03 14.06 8.69
N GLU A 64 -0.83 13.20 9.24
CA GLU A 64 -1.28 13.27 10.65
C GLU A 64 -0.11 13.03 11.63
N ALA A 65 0.78 12.09 11.31
CA ALA A 65 1.95 11.82 12.16
C ALA A 65 2.95 12.99 12.14
N GLU A 66 3.23 13.57 10.96
CA GLU A 66 4.07 14.75 10.84
C GLU A 66 3.48 15.96 11.57
N ALA A 67 2.16 16.21 11.42
CA ALA A 67 1.45 17.26 12.14
C ALA A 67 1.46 17.07 13.67
N ALA A 68 1.50 15.81 14.12
CA ALA A 68 1.65 15.46 15.53
C ALA A 68 3.12 15.54 16.04
N GLY A 69 4.08 15.96 15.20
CA GLY A 69 5.49 16.12 15.58
C GLY A 69 6.30 14.81 15.54
N TRP A 70 5.82 13.77 14.87
CA TRP A 70 6.59 12.56 14.64
C TRP A 70 7.57 12.72 13.49
N ILE A 71 8.72 12.08 13.57
CA ILE A 71 9.62 11.90 12.43
C ILE A 71 9.07 10.73 11.61
N VAL A 72 8.68 10.99 10.37
CA VAL A 72 8.21 9.92 9.47
C VAL A 72 9.30 9.59 8.47
N VAL A 73 9.61 8.31 8.29
CA VAL A 73 10.48 7.83 7.20
C VAL A 73 9.66 6.91 6.32
N ASP A 74 9.51 7.33 5.07
CA ASP A 74 8.72 6.68 4.05
C ASP A 74 9.55 5.81 3.11
N ARG A 75 8.98 4.69 2.65
CA ARG A 75 9.52 3.84 1.58
C ARG A 75 8.39 3.07 0.88
N GLU A 76 8.48 2.98 -0.44
CA GLU A 76 7.76 2.00 -1.24
C GLU A 76 8.70 0.85 -1.58
N PHE A 77 8.31 -0.38 -1.23
CA PHE A 77 9.09 -1.59 -1.51
C PHE A 77 8.76 -2.17 -2.89
N SER A 78 9.77 -2.76 -3.52
CA SER A 78 9.67 -3.40 -4.83
C SER A 78 10.24 -4.82 -4.79
N GLU A 79 10.02 -5.64 -5.82
CA GLU A 79 10.54 -7.01 -5.86
C GLU A 79 12.08 -7.13 -5.64
N PRO A 80 12.93 -6.23 -6.16
CA PRO A 80 14.36 -6.23 -5.81
C PRO A 80 14.64 -6.07 -4.31
N ASP A 81 13.82 -5.31 -3.59
CA ASP A 81 13.96 -5.09 -2.14
C ASP A 81 13.56 -6.33 -1.32
N ALA A 82 12.92 -7.32 -1.94
CA ALA A 82 12.56 -8.59 -1.30
C ALA A 82 13.79 -9.49 -1.04
N GLU A 83 14.93 -9.21 -1.66
CA GLU A 83 16.18 -9.92 -1.37
C GLU A 83 16.72 -9.53 0.01
N PRO A 84 17.12 -10.51 0.86
CA PRO A 84 17.46 -10.24 2.27
C PRO A 84 18.51 -9.15 2.47
N ALA A 85 19.55 -9.12 1.65
CA ALA A 85 20.61 -8.12 1.76
C ALA A 85 20.10 -6.72 1.37
N ALA A 86 19.29 -6.61 0.31
CA ALA A 86 18.68 -5.36 -0.13
C ALA A 86 17.69 -4.84 0.93
N PHE A 87 16.88 -5.72 1.49
CA PHE A 87 15.94 -5.36 2.56
C PHE A 87 16.66 -4.85 3.83
N ALA A 88 17.70 -5.56 4.28
CA ALA A 88 18.50 -5.13 5.43
C ALA A 88 19.17 -3.76 5.18
N SER A 89 19.75 -3.57 4.01
CA SER A 89 20.33 -2.28 3.59
C SER A 89 19.29 -1.17 3.54
N ALA A 90 18.10 -1.45 3.03
CA ALA A 90 16.99 -0.50 2.98
C ALA A 90 16.57 -0.05 4.41
N LEU A 91 16.39 -0.99 5.34
CA LEU A 91 16.04 -0.69 6.73
C LEU A 91 17.09 0.18 7.42
N LEU A 92 18.38 -0.16 7.28
CA LEU A 92 19.47 0.62 7.87
C LEU A 92 19.60 2.01 7.23
N THR A 93 19.34 2.12 5.93
CA THR A 93 19.26 3.40 5.22
C THR A 93 18.12 4.26 5.78
N ASP A 94 16.96 3.67 6.06
CA ASP A 94 15.82 4.40 6.62
C ASP A 94 16.08 4.86 8.05
N VAL A 95 16.72 4.02 8.84
CA VAL A 95 17.22 4.41 10.19
C VAL A 95 18.19 5.59 10.11
N ASN A 96 19.11 5.57 9.14
CA ASN A 96 20.04 6.69 8.91
C ASN A 96 19.30 7.96 8.46
N ARG A 97 18.29 7.84 7.59
CA ARG A 97 17.41 8.98 7.20
C ARG A 97 16.71 9.59 8.41
N ALA A 98 16.20 8.75 9.33
CA ALA A 98 15.59 9.22 10.57
C ALA A 98 16.57 10.03 11.43
N LEU A 99 17.79 9.52 11.61
CA LEU A 99 18.85 10.23 12.35
C LEU A 99 19.19 11.58 11.71
N ARG A 100 19.32 11.63 10.39
CA ARG A 100 19.57 12.88 9.66
C ARG A 100 18.43 13.88 9.82
N ARG A 101 17.16 13.45 9.72
CA ARG A 101 16.01 14.33 9.98
C ARG A 101 16.04 14.87 11.41
N LEU A 102 16.38 14.03 12.37
CA LEU A 102 16.53 14.44 13.78
C LEU A 102 17.66 15.48 13.96
N SER A 103 18.80 15.30 13.29
CA SER A 103 19.93 16.23 13.37
C SER A 103 19.64 17.59 12.76
N LEU A 104 18.86 17.65 11.70
CA LEU A 104 18.48 18.90 11.02
C LEU A 104 17.47 19.71 11.84
N SER A 105 16.56 19.05 12.54
CA SER A 105 15.53 19.69 13.36
C SER A 105 16.02 20.07 14.75
N ALA A 106 16.95 19.28 15.31
CA ALA A 106 17.49 19.55 16.62
C ALA A 106 18.56 20.63 16.54
N ARG A 107 18.30 21.79 17.14
CA ARG A 107 19.34 22.75 17.55
C ARG A 107 20.18 22.14 18.68
N LEU A 108 20.75 20.96 18.43
CA LEU A 108 21.57 20.23 19.42
C LEU A 108 22.90 20.97 19.54
N LYS A 109 23.09 21.67 20.65
CA LYS A 109 24.35 22.31 21.01
C LYS A 109 25.34 21.23 21.51
N ASP A 110 26.52 21.23 20.90
CA ASP A 110 27.77 20.61 21.36
C ASP A 110 27.84 19.06 21.38
N ARG A 111 27.80 18.44 22.56
CA ARG A 111 28.06 16.99 22.73
C ARG A 111 27.02 16.06 22.09
N ALA A 112 25.77 16.47 22.08
CA ALA A 112 24.70 15.66 21.49
C ALA A 112 24.80 15.61 19.96
N GLY A 113 25.26 16.70 19.33
CA GLY A 113 25.54 16.76 17.88
C GLY A 113 26.66 15.80 17.46
N GLN A 114 27.78 15.76 18.19
CA GLN A 114 28.89 14.85 17.91
C GLN A 114 28.52 13.37 18.08
N LEU A 115 27.72 13.04 19.11
CA LEU A 115 27.21 11.68 19.31
C LEU A 115 26.24 11.27 18.18
N LEU A 116 25.47 12.21 17.69
CA LEU A 116 24.53 11.97 16.59
C LEU A 116 25.28 11.77 15.27
N GLU A 117 26.30 12.58 14.96
CA GLU A 117 27.14 12.38 13.78
C GLU A 117 27.86 11.02 13.80
N ALA A 118 28.44 10.64 14.91
CA ALA A 118 29.07 9.34 15.09
C ALA A 118 28.06 8.18 14.90
N ALA A 119 26.81 8.34 15.35
CA ALA A 119 25.75 7.36 15.13
C ALA A 119 25.33 7.28 13.64
N ILE A 120 25.23 8.41 12.95
CA ILE A 120 24.93 8.49 11.50
C ILE A 120 26.01 7.75 10.70
N ASP A 121 27.28 8.00 11.00
CA ASP A 121 28.40 7.38 10.30
C ASP A 121 28.47 5.87 10.55
N SER A 122 28.26 5.45 11.82
CA SER A 122 28.25 4.04 12.21
C SER A 122 27.12 3.26 11.51
N ILE A 123 25.90 3.79 11.49
CA ILE A 123 24.75 3.14 10.85
C ILE A 123 24.86 3.22 9.34
N GLY A 124 25.39 4.31 8.78
CA GLY A 124 25.69 4.42 7.36
C GLY A 124 26.69 3.37 6.89
N ALA A 125 27.74 3.13 7.64
CA ALA A 125 28.72 2.08 7.36
C ALA A 125 28.10 0.67 7.44
N LEU A 126 27.20 0.42 8.38
CA LEU A 126 26.44 -0.84 8.46
C LEU A 126 25.54 -1.03 7.24
N ALA A 127 24.79 0.01 6.83
CA ALA A 127 23.91 -0.05 5.66
C ALA A 127 24.68 -0.42 4.39
N VAL A 128 25.84 0.19 4.17
CA VAL A 128 26.74 -0.13 3.06
C VAL A 128 27.23 -1.57 3.16
N SER A 129 27.63 -2.03 4.35
CA SER A 129 28.12 -3.39 4.53
C SER A 129 27.08 -4.49 4.27
N TYR A 130 25.82 -4.23 4.54
CA TYR A 130 24.71 -5.14 4.19
C TYR A 130 24.34 -5.08 2.71
N GLY A 131 24.54 -3.93 2.05
CA GLY A 131 24.33 -3.76 0.60
C GLY A 131 25.46 -4.34 -0.26
N GLU A 132 26.70 -4.30 0.23
CA GLU A 132 27.90 -4.71 -0.50
C GLU A 132 28.31 -6.19 -0.30
N PHE A 133 27.43 -7.08 0.08
CA PHE A 133 27.74 -8.51 0.21
C PHE A 133 28.28 -9.14 -1.10
N LYS A 134 28.57 -8.34 -2.13
CA LYS A 134 29.15 -8.73 -3.42
C LYS A 134 30.52 -8.13 -3.73
N VAL A 135 31.09 -7.25 -2.92
CA VAL A 135 32.42 -6.70 -3.21
C VAL A 135 33.34 -6.81 -2.00
N SER A 136 34.26 -7.74 -2.11
CA SER A 136 35.36 -7.96 -1.18
C SER A 136 36.34 -6.78 -1.17
N VAL A 137 36.23 -5.90 -0.16
CA VAL A 137 37.42 -5.12 0.26
C VAL A 137 37.33 -4.85 1.76
N ASP A 138 38.39 -5.25 2.46
CA ASP A 138 38.71 -5.05 3.87
C ASP A 138 38.18 -6.05 4.91
N ALA A 139 38.46 -7.33 4.65
CA ALA A 139 38.38 -8.39 5.66
C ALA A 139 39.41 -8.26 6.82
N ARG A 140 40.25 -7.23 6.86
CA ARG A 140 41.34 -7.13 7.86
C ARG A 140 40.99 -6.39 9.13
N ARG A 141 39.93 -5.54 9.17
CA ARG A 141 39.54 -4.79 10.37
C ARG A 141 38.47 -5.46 11.23
N ARG A 142 37.80 -6.52 10.75
CA ARG A 142 36.64 -7.16 11.44
C ARG A 142 36.98 -8.48 12.14
N ARG A 143 38.24 -8.76 12.50
CA ARG A 143 38.64 -10.05 13.08
C ARG A 143 38.42 -10.19 14.60
N THR A 144 37.85 -9.22 15.29
CA THR A 144 37.74 -9.24 16.78
C THR A 144 36.31 -9.21 17.32
N GLU A 145 35.28 -8.95 16.49
CA GLU A 145 33.89 -8.99 16.94
C GLU A 145 33.13 -10.17 16.27
N PRO A 146 32.29 -10.90 17.01
CA PRO A 146 31.41 -11.89 16.41
C PRO A 146 30.48 -11.20 15.40
N PRO A 147 30.02 -11.92 14.34
CA PRO A 147 29.12 -11.34 13.37
C PRO A 147 27.83 -10.88 14.07
N ARG A 148 27.60 -9.56 14.05
CA ARG A 148 26.37 -8.96 14.62
C ARG A 148 25.17 -9.44 13.83
N ARG A 149 24.06 -9.66 14.53
CA ARG A 149 22.78 -10.03 13.90
C ARG A 149 22.02 -8.78 13.53
N LEU A 150 21.32 -8.82 12.40
CA LEU A 150 20.50 -7.71 11.91
C LEU A 150 19.47 -7.21 12.95
N ASP A 151 18.85 -8.11 13.71
CA ASP A 151 17.89 -7.76 14.75
C ASP A 151 18.53 -6.97 15.91
N ASP A 152 19.78 -7.27 16.26
CA ASP A 152 20.52 -6.54 17.28
C ASP A 152 20.91 -5.13 16.81
N ASP A 153 21.41 -5.02 15.58
CA ASP A 153 21.79 -3.73 14.98
C ASP A 153 20.56 -2.80 14.81
N LEU A 154 19.45 -3.35 14.30
CA LEU A 154 18.20 -2.60 14.15
C LEU A 154 17.63 -2.17 15.49
N ARG A 155 17.63 -3.07 16.49
CA ARG A 155 17.13 -2.77 17.83
C ARG A 155 17.91 -1.63 18.45
N GLU A 156 19.25 -1.71 18.44
CA GLU A 156 20.11 -0.67 19.00
C GLU A 156 19.89 0.66 18.32
N ALA A 157 19.83 0.68 17.00
CA ALA A 157 19.64 1.88 16.22
C ALA A 157 18.27 2.53 16.45
N LEU A 158 17.18 1.74 16.41
CA LEU A 158 15.83 2.23 16.65
C LEU A 158 15.65 2.75 18.09
N MET A 159 16.22 2.06 19.08
CA MET A 159 16.20 2.53 20.47
C MET A 159 16.85 3.89 20.61
N ARG A 160 18.05 4.07 20.05
CA ARG A 160 18.79 5.34 20.10
C ARG A 160 17.99 6.49 19.49
N ILE A 161 17.36 6.26 18.31
CA ILE A 161 16.53 7.28 17.67
C ILE A 161 15.35 7.66 18.56
N CYS A 162 14.61 6.67 19.08
CA CYS A 162 13.45 6.93 19.92
C CYS A 162 13.83 7.65 21.24
N GLU A 163 14.97 7.30 21.85
CA GLU A 163 15.51 8.01 23.01
C GLU A 163 15.90 9.46 22.68
N LEU A 164 16.43 9.70 21.49
CA LEU A 164 16.74 11.06 21.02
C LEU A 164 15.46 11.84 20.71
N CYS A 165 14.43 11.22 20.14
CA CYS A 165 13.11 11.85 19.98
C CYS A 165 12.57 12.33 21.33
N GLN A 166 12.62 11.50 22.39
CA GLN A 166 12.15 11.88 23.74
C GLN A 166 12.95 13.03 24.36
N LYS A 167 14.19 13.26 23.92
CA LYS A 167 15.07 14.37 24.38
C LYS A 167 14.99 15.60 23.50
N SER A 168 14.26 15.56 22.42
CA SER A 168 14.04 16.63 21.46
C SER A 168 12.59 17.12 21.51
N GLU A 169 12.20 17.94 20.55
CA GLU A 169 10.81 18.37 20.34
C GLU A 169 9.95 17.33 19.58
N HIS A 170 10.54 16.22 19.15
CA HIS A 170 9.82 15.18 18.39
C HIS A 170 9.13 14.18 19.32
N GLN A 171 7.93 13.78 18.92
CA GLN A 171 7.12 12.83 19.70
C GLN A 171 7.60 11.39 19.53
N GLY A 172 8.14 11.01 18.37
CA GLY A 172 8.60 9.66 18.08
C GLY A 172 9.04 9.44 16.63
N LEU A 173 9.31 8.18 16.29
CA LEU A 173 9.66 7.71 14.96
C LEU A 173 8.52 6.87 14.37
N ALA A 174 8.05 7.19 13.17
CA ALA A 174 7.16 6.37 12.39
C ALA A 174 7.88 5.88 11.12
N LEU A 175 7.91 4.56 10.92
CA LEU A 175 8.37 3.92 9.69
C LEU A 175 7.16 3.60 8.83
N ARG A 176 7.02 4.28 7.69
CA ARG A 176 5.90 4.19 6.77
C ARG A 176 6.31 3.42 5.53
N TYR A 177 5.79 2.20 5.38
CA TYR A 177 6.19 1.27 4.32
C TYR A 177 5.01 0.87 3.44
N ASP A 178 5.08 1.22 2.16
CA ASP A 178 4.09 0.83 1.16
C ASP A 178 4.57 -0.37 0.32
N GLU A 179 3.65 -1.06 -0.35
CA GLU A 179 3.86 -2.29 -1.14
C GLU A 179 4.63 -3.38 -0.35
N PHE A 180 4.54 -3.35 0.98
CA PHE A 180 5.33 -4.19 1.90
C PHE A 180 5.04 -5.69 1.76
N HIS A 181 4.00 -6.09 1.06
CA HIS A 181 3.66 -7.48 0.76
C HIS A 181 4.69 -8.20 -0.12
N VAL A 182 5.60 -7.48 -0.79
CA VAL A 182 6.70 -8.08 -1.56
C VAL A 182 7.75 -8.70 -0.64
N VAL A 183 7.89 -8.18 0.57
CA VAL A 183 8.83 -8.69 1.58
C VAL A 183 8.28 -9.97 2.20
N ARG A 184 9.08 -11.03 2.12
CA ARG A 184 8.71 -12.36 2.63
C ARG A 184 9.82 -12.90 3.52
N GLU A 185 9.41 -13.59 4.58
CA GLU A 185 10.36 -14.29 5.43
C GLU A 185 11.00 -15.45 4.67
N ARG A 186 12.33 -15.57 4.80
CA ARG A 186 13.10 -16.69 4.29
C ARG A 186 13.86 -17.34 5.45
N ALA A 187 13.72 -18.65 5.62
CA ALA A 187 14.34 -19.38 6.73
C ALA A 187 15.88 -19.19 6.80
N ALA A 188 16.53 -19.08 5.63
CA ALA A 188 17.97 -18.88 5.55
C ALA A 188 18.45 -17.44 5.85
N ALA A 189 17.53 -16.46 5.86
CA ALA A 189 17.86 -15.06 6.09
C ALA A 189 16.65 -14.33 6.73
N PRO A 190 16.49 -14.43 8.04
CA PRO A 190 15.34 -13.91 8.78
C PRO A 190 15.40 -12.38 8.92
N THR A 191 14.99 -11.65 7.88
CA THR A 191 15.04 -10.18 7.83
C THR A 191 13.74 -9.52 8.27
N LEU A 192 12.59 -10.06 7.86
CA LEU A 192 11.28 -9.57 8.29
C LEU A 192 11.09 -9.82 9.79
N SER A 193 11.43 -11.01 10.27
CA SER A 193 11.41 -11.34 11.71
C SER A 193 12.38 -10.49 12.52
N ALA A 194 13.50 -10.04 11.95
CA ALA A 194 14.42 -9.12 12.59
C ALA A 194 13.79 -7.74 12.82
N LEU A 195 13.12 -7.18 11.80
CA LEU A 195 12.38 -5.91 11.95
C LEU A 195 11.30 -6.01 13.02
N LEU A 196 10.46 -7.05 12.99
CA LEU A 196 9.37 -7.23 13.94
C LEU A 196 9.91 -7.43 15.36
N SER A 197 10.99 -8.20 15.53
CA SER A 197 11.65 -8.42 16.82
C SER A 197 12.22 -7.12 17.38
N ALA A 198 12.97 -6.37 16.57
CA ALA A 198 13.54 -5.10 16.98
C ALA A 198 12.45 -4.09 17.40
N ALA A 199 11.41 -3.93 16.58
CA ALA A 199 10.30 -3.04 16.86
C ALA A 199 9.56 -3.44 18.15
N SER A 200 9.29 -4.73 18.34
CA SER A 200 8.62 -5.24 19.54
C SER A 200 9.40 -4.90 20.82
N VAL A 201 10.72 -5.10 20.82
CA VAL A 201 11.58 -4.80 21.97
C VAL A 201 11.61 -3.29 22.27
N VAL A 202 11.69 -2.45 21.24
CA VAL A 202 11.66 -0.99 21.38
C VAL A 202 10.35 -0.55 22.03
N GLN A 203 9.22 -1.07 21.57
CA GLN A 203 7.89 -0.74 22.07
C GLN A 203 7.65 -1.28 23.51
N GLN A 204 8.16 -2.46 23.85
CA GLN A 204 8.10 -3.01 25.21
C GLN A 204 8.81 -2.13 26.23
N ARG A 205 9.77 -1.30 25.80
CA ARG A 205 10.44 -0.28 26.63
C ARG A 205 9.72 1.06 26.64
N SER A 206 8.48 1.12 26.13
CA SER A 206 7.69 2.35 26.01
C SER A 206 8.39 3.45 25.21
N LEU A 207 9.24 3.07 24.26
CA LEU A 207 9.88 3.99 23.34
C LEU A 207 8.97 4.28 22.13
N PRO A 208 8.90 5.53 21.67
CA PRO A 208 7.93 5.99 20.68
C PRO A 208 8.30 5.55 19.25
N LEU A 209 8.02 4.31 18.91
CA LEU A 209 8.18 3.73 17.57
C LEU A 209 6.82 3.28 17.05
N MET A 210 6.47 3.68 15.82
CA MET A 210 5.29 3.21 15.09
C MET A 210 5.70 2.62 13.74
N LEU A 211 5.17 1.44 13.42
CA LEU A 211 5.22 0.88 12.07
C LEU A 211 3.87 1.11 11.38
N MET A 212 3.88 1.73 10.22
CA MET A 212 2.74 1.88 9.31
C MET A 212 3.01 1.06 8.05
N LEU A 213 2.50 -0.17 8.01
CA LEU A 213 2.73 -1.09 6.89
C LEU A 213 1.51 -1.14 5.98
N CYS A 214 1.74 -1.13 4.68
CA CYS A 214 0.70 -1.18 3.67
C CYS A 214 1.01 -2.20 2.58
N GLY A 215 -0.01 -2.93 2.12
CA GLY A 215 0.19 -3.88 1.03
C GLY A 215 -1.06 -4.66 0.63
N LEU A 216 -0.85 -5.66 -0.24
CA LEU A 216 -1.90 -6.59 -0.66
C LEU A 216 -2.25 -7.59 0.46
N PRO A 217 -3.40 -8.26 0.41
CA PRO A 217 -3.86 -9.20 1.45
C PRO A 217 -2.84 -10.25 1.89
N PRO A 218 -1.95 -10.81 1.02
CA PRO A 218 -0.92 -11.74 1.45
C PRO A 218 0.06 -11.20 2.50
N LEU A 219 0.08 -9.88 2.73
CA LEU A 219 0.92 -9.25 3.76
C LEU A 219 0.59 -9.77 5.16
N VAL A 220 -0.68 -9.99 5.47
CA VAL A 220 -1.11 -10.54 6.77
C VAL A 220 -0.48 -11.90 7.02
N ASP A 221 -0.55 -12.80 6.02
CA ASP A 221 0.06 -14.14 6.11
C ASP A 221 1.59 -14.08 6.22
N ASN A 222 2.24 -13.16 5.48
CA ASN A 222 3.69 -12.98 5.56
C ASN A 222 4.14 -12.60 6.97
N LEU A 223 3.43 -11.67 7.61
CA LEU A 223 3.71 -11.23 8.97
C LEU A 223 3.46 -12.36 10.00
N SER A 224 2.33 -13.06 9.90
CA SER A 224 1.96 -14.16 10.82
C SER A 224 2.95 -15.32 10.74
N ARG A 225 3.43 -15.67 9.54
CA ARG A 225 4.47 -16.68 9.34
C ARG A 225 5.84 -16.28 9.86
N SER A 226 6.14 -14.98 9.85
CA SER A 226 7.40 -14.44 10.33
C SER A 226 7.49 -14.47 11.85
N LYS A 227 6.45 -14.02 12.54
CA LYS A 227 6.33 -14.01 14.01
C LYS A 227 4.90 -14.26 14.44
N SER A 228 4.67 -15.26 15.27
CA SER A 228 3.34 -15.64 15.78
C SER A 228 2.62 -14.53 16.55
N TYR A 229 3.37 -13.58 17.14
CA TYR A 229 2.81 -12.45 17.87
C TYR A 229 2.49 -11.25 16.98
N SER A 230 2.80 -11.29 15.69
CA SER A 230 2.56 -10.16 14.75
C SER A 230 1.09 -9.75 14.69
N GLU A 231 0.16 -10.69 14.84
CA GLU A 231 -1.28 -10.40 14.89
C GLU A 231 -1.66 -9.43 16.02
N ARG A 232 -0.91 -9.44 17.13
CA ARG A 232 -1.13 -8.53 18.25
C ARG A 232 -0.33 -7.23 18.15
N MET A 233 0.65 -7.17 17.24
CA MET A 233 1.46 -5.96 17.03
C MET A 233 0.76 -4.89 16.23
N PHE A 234 -0.23 -5.26 15.41
CA PHE A 234 -0.83 -4.34 14.44
C PHE A 234 -2.33 -4.20 14.67
N VAL A 235 -2.80 -2.96 14.55
CA VAL A 235 -4.20 -2.68 14.29
C VAL A 235 -4.41 -2.77 12.79
N THR A 236 -5.12 -3.82 12.36
CA THR A 236 -5.30 -4.11 10.94
C THR A 236 -6.51 -3.37 10.39
N GLN A 237 -6.29 -2.60 9.32
CA GLN A 237 -7.28 -1.87 8.56
C GLN A 237 -7.45 -2.54 7.19
N GLN A 238 -8.54 -3.27 7.00
CA GLN A 238 -8.84 -3.90 5.72
C GLN A 238 -9.68 -2.96 4.85
N LEU A 239 -9.08 -2.48 3.75
CA LEU A 239 -9.77 -1.60 2.81
C LEU A 239 -10.43 -2.40 1.68
N GLY A 240 -11.67 -2.05 1.39
CA GLY A 240 -12.43 -2.52 0.24
C GLY A 240 -12.88 -1.39 -0.66
N ASN A 241 -13.81 -1.71 -1.56
CA ASN A 241 -14.54 -0.72 -2.33
C ASN A 241 -15.34 0.18 -1.38
N LEU A 242 -15.59 1.41 -1.81
CA LEU A 242 -16.50 2.30 -1.09
C LEU A 242 -17.91 1.70 -1.08
N ARG A 243 -18.61 1.92 0.02
CA ARG A 243 -20.00 1.47 0.20
C ARG A 243 -20.96 2.66 0.16
N PRO A 244 -22.22 2.45 -0.18
CA PRO A 244 -23.21 3.50 -0.02
C PRO A 244 -23.29 3.99 1.45
N PRO A 245 -23.39 5.32 1.68
CA PRO A 245 -23.53 6.39 0.68
C PRO A 245 -22.21 6.94 0.14
N GLU A 246 -21.07 6.49 0.64
CA GLU A 246 -19.72 7.07 0.41
C GLU A 246 -19.24 6.94 -1.05
N ASP A 247 -19.60 5.86 -1.73
CA ASP A 247 -19.31 5.65 -3.14
C ASP A 247 -19.97 6.73 -4.02
N ARG A 248 -21.23 7.06 -3.71
CA ARG A 248 -21.98 8.12 -4.40
C ARG A 248 -21.41 9.50 -4.08
N ALA A 249 -21.10 9.76 -2.82
CA ALA A 249 -20.51 11.02 -2.39
C ALA A 249 -19.14 11.25 -3.06
N ALA A 250 -18.34 10.22 -3.23
CA ALA A 250 -17.04 10.30 -3.93
C ALA A 250 -17.16 10.74 -5.40
N LEU A 251 -18.30 10.49 -6.04
CA LEU A 251 -18.62 10.97 -7.39
C LEU A 251 -19.31 12.34 -7.38
N VAL A 252 -20.26 12.57 -6.49
CA VAL A 252 -21.15 13.72 -6.54
C VAL A 252 -20.54 14.96 -5.89
N ASP A 253 -19.99 14.83 -4.67
CA ASP A 253 -19.52 15.97 -3.88
C ASP A 253 -18.45 16.82 -4.57
N PRO A 254 -17.45 16.24 -5.27
CA PRO A 254 -16.47 17.03 -6.01
C PRO A 254 -17.09 17.90 -7.10
N ALA A 255 -18.11 17.39 -7.79
CA ALA A 255 -18.81 18.13 -8.83
C ALA A 255 -19.65 19.27 -8.24
N VAL A 256 -20.39 18.99 -7.18
CA VAL A 256 -21.27 19.96 -6.50
C VAL A 256 -20.47 21.11 -5.91
N ARG A 257 -19.31 20.84 -5.32
CA ARG A 257 -18.40 21.88 -4.79
C ARG A 257 -17.93 22.89 -5.85
N LEU A 258 -17.89 22.46 -7.11
CA LEU A 258 -17.55 23.33 -8.27
C LEU A 258 -18.79 23.82 -9.04
N GLY A 259 -19.99 23.68 -8.45
CA GLY A 259 -21.25 24.21 -9.00
C GLY A 259 -21.87 23.38 -10.12
N ARG A 260 -21.44 22.13 -10.31
CA ARG A 260 -21.97 21.25 -11.35
C ARG A 260 -22.71 20.06 -10.75
N ARG A 261 -23.82 19.65 -11.34
CA ARG A 261 -24.64 18.53 -10.87
C ARG A 261 -24.40 17.30 -11.75
N ILE A 262 -24.58 16.13 -11.16
CA ILE A 262 -24.63 14.84 -11.85
C ILE A 262 -26.03 14.29 -11.64
N ALA A 263 -26.71 13.90 -12.72
CA ALA A 263 -28.05 13.32 -12.62
C ALA A 263 -28.01 11.97 -11.90
N ASP A 264 -29.03 11.65 -11.12
CA ASP A 264 -29.07 10.44 -10.29
C ASP A 264 -28.91 9.15 -11.11
N GLU A 265 -29.49 9.12 -12.32
CA GLU A 265 -29.37 7.98 -13.24
C GLU A 265 -27.92 7.79 -13.73
N VAL A 266 -27.13 8.86 -13.79
CA VAL A 266 -25.68 8.77 -14.10
C VAL A 266 -24.93 8.21 -12.91
N VAL A 267 -25.25 8.67 -11.70
CA VAL A 267 -24.66 8.14 -10.47
C VAL A 267 -24.91 6.64 -10.35
N ASP A 268 -26.16 6.20 -10.56
CA ASP A 268 -26.53 4.79 -10.54
C ASP A 268 -25.74 3.98 -11.58
N ALA A 269 -25.64 4.48 -12.82
CA ALA A 269 -24.91 3.82 -13.88
C ALA A 269 -23.39 3.72 -13.62
N VAL A 270 -22.80 4.76 -13.02
CA VAL A 270 -21.39 4.74 -12.61
C VAL A 270 -21.17 3.77 -11.45
N MET A 271 -22.09 3.70 -10.48
CA MET A 271 -21.98 2.74 -9.37
C MET A 271 -22.13 1.30 -9.86
N GLU A 272 -23.03 1.03 -10.83
CA GLU A 272 -23.16 -0.28 -11.47
C GLU A 272 -21.86 -0.69 -12.18
N ASP A 273 -21.25 0.20 -12.98
CA ASP A 273 -20.01 -0.08 -13.69
C ASP A 273 -18.80 -0.19 -12.73
N SER A 274 -18.68 0.70 -11.76
CA SER A 274 -17.52 0.76 -10.87
C SER A 274 -17.58 -0.22 -9.70
N GLY A 275 -18.78 -0.61 -9.27
CA GLY A 275 -18.96 -1.41 -8.05
C GLY A 275 -18.39 -0.74 -6.80
N GLY A 276 -18.40 0.60 -6.74
CA GLY A 276 -17.80 1.37 -5.65
C GLY A 276 -16.27 1.38 -5.64
N TYR A 277 -15.61 0.92 -6.72
CA TYR A 277 -14.15 0.87 -6.79
C TYR A 277 -13.56 2.29 -6.94
N PRO A 278 -12.80 2.78 -5.93
CA PRO A 278 -12.42 4.20 -5.85
C PRO A 278 -11.72 4.73 -7.10
N PHE A 279 -10.77 3.97 -7.64
CA PHE A 279 -10.05 4.39 -8.85
C PHE A 279 -10.99 4.57 -10.05
N PHE A 280 -11.99 3.68 -10.23
CA PHE A 280 -12.93 3.81 -11.35
C PHE A 280 -13.86 4.99 -11.16
N ILE A 281 -14.31 5.27 -9.94
CA ILE A 281 -15.12 6.46 -9.64
C ILE A 281 -14.38 7.72 -10.10
N GLN A 282 -13.06 7.82 -9.82
CA GLN A 282 -12.24 8.96 -10.28
C GLN A 282 -12.12 8.99 -11.81
N VAL A 283 -11.94 7.84 -12.48
CA VAL A 283 -11.86 7.77 -13.95
C VAL A 283 -13.17 8.18 -14.61
N TYR A 284 -14.30 7.68 -14.11
CA TYR A 284 -15.62 8.06 -14.62
C TYR A 284 -15.91 9.54 -14.35
N GLY A 285 -15.65 10.01 -13.14
CA GLY A 285 -15.85 11.41 -12.77
C GLY A 285 -15.07 12.36 -13.66
N ASP A 286 -13.78 12.08 -13.87
CA ASP A 286 -12.91 12.89 -14.74
C ASP A 286 -13.39 12.93 -16.20
N ALA A 287 -13.69 11.78 -16.76
CA ALA A 287 -14.16 11.67 -18.14
C ALA A 287 -15.52 12.32 -18.37
N LEU A 288 -16.44 12.17 -17.43
CA LEU A 288 -17.76 12.81 -17.45
C LEU A 288 -17.64 14.33 -17.30
N TRP A 289 -16.78 14.79 -16.38
CA TRP A 289 -16.53 16.22 -16.17
C TRP A 289 -15.99 16.89 -17.42
N THR A 290 -14.97 16.31 -18.03
CA THR A 290 -14.27 16.88 -19.17
C THR A 290 -15.02 16.72 -20.49
N GLY A 291 -15.82 15.65 -20.59
CA GLY A 291 -16.54 15.31 -21.84
C GLY A 291 -17.96 15.86 -21.96
N SER A 292 -18.50 16.49 -20.89
CA SER A 292 -19.84 17.09 -20.89
C SER A 292 -19.76 18.61 -20.84
N SER A 293 -20.73 19.32 -21.41
CA SER A 293 -20.71 20.77 -21.53
C SER A 293 -21.75 21.51 -20.69
N GLY A 294 -22.79 20.85 -20.24
CA GLY A 294 -23.89 21.45 -19.46
C GLY A 294 -23.63 21.60 -17.96
N ASP A 295 -24.46 22.33 -17.25
CA ASP A 295 -24.44 22.47 -15.79
C ASP A 295 -24.84 21.17 -15.07
N VAL A 296 -25.51 20.29 -15.80
CA VAL A 296 -25.89 18.95 -15.34
C VAL A 296 -25.26 17.92 -16.28
N ILE A 297 -24.56 16.97 -15.72
CA ILE A 297 -24.06 15.79 -16.44
C ILE A 297 -25.24 14.81 -16.56
N THR A 298 -25.64 14.50 -17.79
CA THR A 298 -26.85 13.75 -18.10
C THR A 298 -26.57 12.29 -18.47
N LEU A 299 -27.60 11.45 -18.43
CA LEU A 299 -27.52 10.05 -18.90
C LEU A 299 -27.10 9.96 -20.39
N SER A 300 -27.48 10.94 -21.20
CA SER A 300 -27.02 11.03 -22.60
C SER A 300 -25.51 11.22 -22.69
N ASP A 301 -24.93 12.08 -21.83
CA ASP A 301 -23.48 12.26 -21.74
C ASP A 301 -22.78 10.96 -21.32
N PHE A 302 -23.29 10.28 -20.30
CA PHE A 302 -22.77 9.00 -19.87
C PHE A 302 -22.78 7.96 -21.00
N LYS A 303 -23.92 7.78 -21.66
CA LYS A 303 -24.03 6.82 -22.77
C LYS A 303 -23.06 7.13 -23.92
N ARG A 304 -22.85 8.39 -24.23
CA ARG A 304 -21.93 8.86 -25.26
C ARG A 304 -20.46 8.63 -24.87
N LEU A 305 -20.10 8.85 -23.60
CA LEU A 305 -18.72 8.83 -23.12
C LEU A 305 -18.28 7.44 -22.66
N ARG A 306 -19.20 6.59 -22.18
CA ARG A 306 -18.92 5.25 -21.63
C ARG A 306 -18.03 4.38 -22.52
N PRO A 307 -18.26 4.29 -23.86
CA PRO A 307 -17.38 3.48 -24.71
C PRO A 307 -15.90 3.94 -24.69
N ARG A 308 -15.67 5.26 -24.64
CA ARG A 308 -14.32 5.84 -24.56
C ARG A 308 -13.69 5.58 -23.16
N ILE A 309 -14.49 5.68 -22.10
CA ILE A 309 -14.03 5.37 -20.73
C ILE A 309 -13.58 3.91 -20.67
N LEU A 310 -14.39 3.00 -21.16
CA LEU A 310 -14.07 1.59 -21.21
C LEU A 310 -12.81 1.31 -22.03
N ALA A 311 -12.66 1.92 -23.20
CA ALA A 311 -11.47 1.77 -24.03
C ALA A 311 -10.20 2.27 -23.31
N THR A 312 -10.30 3.36 -22.54
CA THR A 312 -9.20 3.88 -21.71
C THR A 312 -8.83 2.91 -20.60
N LEU A 313 -9.83 2.33 -19.92
CA LEU A 313 -9.60 1.32 -18.88
C LEU A 313 -9.01 0.03 -19.50
N ASP A 314 -9.50 -0.39 -20.67
CA ASP A 314 -9.03 -1.59 -21.36
C ASP A 314 -7.53 -1.47 -21.74
N THR A 315 -7.11 -0.33 -22.27
CA THR A 315 -5.72 -0.11 -22.71
C THR A 315 -4.77 0.20 -21.58
N GLY A 316 -5.16 1.08 -20.65
CA GLY A 316 -4.28 1.58 -19.58
C GLY A 316 -4.28 0.69 -18.33
N PHE A 317 -5.45 0.21 -17.91
CA PHE A 317 -5.60 -0.47 -16.64
C PHE A 317 -5.63 -2.01 -16.76
N PHE A 318 -6.51 -2.54 -17.60
CA PHE A 318 -6.69 -4.00 -17.69
C PHE A 318 -5.58 -4.68 -18.50
N ARG A 319 -5.17 -4.10 -19.63
CA ARG A 319 -4.11 -4.68 -20.45
C ARG A 319 -2.78 -4.75 -19.72
N ALA A 320 -2.41 -3.71 -18.97
CA ALA A 320 -1.19 -3.70 -18.16
C ALA A 320 -1.15 -4.85 -17.14
N ARG A 321 -2.30 -5.23 -16.58
CA ARG A 321 -2.43 -6.38 -15.67
C ARG A 321 -2.38 -7.70 -16.41
N TYR A 322 -3.08 -7.78 -17.54
CA TYR A 322 -3.15 -8.99 -18.35
C TYR A 322 -1.79 -9.44 -18.88
N VAL A 323 -0.95 -8.51 -19.35
CA VAL A 323 0.38 -8.84 -19.89
C VAL A 323 1.35 -9.37 -18.83
N ARG A 324 1.12 -9.09 -17.54
CA ARG A 324 1.91 -9.63 -16.42
C ARG A 324 1.62 -11.11 -16.14
N ALA A 325 0.51 -11.61 -16.64
CA ALA A 325 0.12 -13.00 -16.50
C ALA A 325 0.82 -13.87 -17.55
N SER A 326 1.33 -15.05 -17.15
CA SER A 326 1.86 -16.06 -18.06
C SER A 326 0.76 -16.65 -18.96
N PRO A 327 1.09 -17.37 -20.04
CA PRO A 327 0.10 -17.98 -20.91
C PRO A 327 -0.90 -18.89 -20.14
N ASN A 328 -0.42 -19.73 -19.23
CA ASN A 328 -1.28 -20.62 -18.43
C ASN A 328 -2.17 -19.81 -17.46
N GLU A 329 -1.65 -18.75 -16.87
CA GLU A 329 -2.42 -17.86 -16.02
C GLU A 329 -3.51 -17.12 -16.80
N ARG A 330 -3.20 -16.63 -18.00
CA ARG A 330 -4.20 -16.00 -18.90
C ARG A 330 -5.31 -16.98 -19.26
N LYS A 331 -4.95 -18.22 -19.56
CA LYS A 331 -5.94 -19.27 -19.85
C LYS A 331 -6.87 -19.49 -18.64
N LEU A 332 -6.32 -19.61 -17.42
CA LEU A 332 -7.13 -19.76 -16.22
C LEU A 332 -8.02 -18.55 -15.95
N MET A 333 -7.50 -17.33 -16.14
CA MET A 333 -8.28 -16.09 -16.01
C MET A 333 -9.45 -16.06 -17.00
N ARG A 334 -9.28 -16.55 -18.24
CA ARG A 334 -10.38 -16.65 -19.20
C ARG A 334 -11.45 -17.66 -18.78
N HIS A 335 -11.07 -18.77 -18.15
CA HIS A 335 -12.06 -19.70 -17.57
C HIS A 335 -12.85 -19.04 -16.43
N ILE A 336 -12.19 -18.26 -15.56
CA ILE A 336 -12.91 -17.48 -14.53
C ILE A 336 -13.86 -16.49 -15.21
N ALA A 337 -13.39 -15.75 -16.22
CA ALA A 337 -14.18 -14.73 -16.93
C ALA A 337 -15.37 -15.33 -17.70
N ALA A 338 -15.28 -16.56 -18.16
CA ALA A 338 -16.39 -17.28 -18.81
C ALA A 338 -17.54 -17.55 -17.85
N VAL A 339 -17.24 -17.77 -16.54
CA VAL A 339 -18.25 -17.89 -15.50
C VAL A 339 -18.81 -16.52 -15.12
N GLY A 340 -17.92 -15.52 -14.90
CA GLY A 340 -18.33 -14.19 -14.49
C GLY A 340 -17.16 -13.32 -14.00
N GLU A 341 -17.44 -12.37 -13.11
CA GLU A 341 -16.41 -11.61 -12.38
C GLU A 341 -15.83 -12.43 -11.20
N SER A 342 -16.51 -13.52 -10.84
CA SER A 342 -16.06 -14.50 -9.86
C SER A 342 -16.55 -15.90 -10.23
N ALA A 343 -15.87 -16.92 -9.71
CA ALA A 343 -16.23 -18.33 -9.90
C ALA A 343 -16.03 -19.10 -8.60
N SER A 344 -16.88 -20.07 -8.32
CA SER A 344 -16.61 -21.10 -7.31
C SER A 344 -15.53 -22.06 -7.81
N SER A 345 -14.93 -22.83 -6.89
CA SER A 345 -13.95 -23.86 -7.27
C SER A 345 -14.56 -24.93 -8.19
N GLU A 346 -15.83 -25.24 -8.01
CA GLU A 346 -16.56 -26.23 -8.81
C GLU A 346 -16.84 -25.68 -10.22
N GLU A 347 -17.38 -24.46 -10.32
CA GLU A 347 -17.60 -23.77 -11.60
C GLU A 347 -16.30 -23.64 -12.41
N LEU A 348 -15.18 -23.32 -11.74
CA LEU A 348 -13.88 -23.19 -12.39
C LEU A 348 -13.35 -24.54 -12.90
N GLN A 349 -13.55 -25.63 -12.16
CA GLN A 349 -13.21 -26.98 -12.62
C GLN A 349 -14.05 -27.38 -13.84
N GLN A 350 -15.34 -27.08 -13.83
CA GLN A 350 -16.22 -27.34 -14.97
C GLN A 350 -15.81 -26.52 -16.19
N ALA A 351 -15.57 -25.22 -16.02
CA ALA A 351 -15.20 -24.31 -17.12
C ALA A 351 -13.83 -24.62 -17.71
N SER A 352 -12.87 -25.10 -16.90
CA SER A 352 -11.50 -25.36 -17.34
C SER A 352 -11.27 -26.82 -17.78
N GLY A 353 -12.08 -27.77 -17.33
CA GLY A 353 -11.86 -29.21 -17.46
C GLY A 353 -10.68 -29.73 -16.64
N LEU A 354 -10.09 -28.91 -15.75
CA LEU A 354 -8.94 -29.25 -14.93
C LEU A 354 -9.37 -29.68 -13.53
N LYS A 355 -8.58 -30.57 -12.92
CA LYS A 355 -8.77 -30.93 -11.52
C LYS A 355 -8.24 -29.84 -10.58
N ASN A 356 -8.71 -29.83 -9.34
CA ASN A 356 -8.33 -28.80 -8.37
C ASN A 356 -6.81 -28.73 -8.12
N ASN A 357 -6.13 -29.88 -8.07
CA ASN A 357 -4.66 -29.94 -7.90
C ASN A 357 -3.88 -29.32 -9.07
N GLU A 358 -4.45 -29.32 -10.28
CA GLU A 358 -3.84 -28.68 -11.46
C GLU A 358 -4.09 -27.17 -11.51
N ILE A 359 -5.22 -26.72 -10.97
CA ILE A 359 -5.60 -25.30 -10.88
C ILE A 359 -4.81 -24.58 -9.79
N GLN A 360 -4.59 -25.20 -8.62
CA GLN A 360 -4.06 -24.54 -7.43
C GLN A 360 -2.69 -23.84 -7.61
N PRO A 361 -1.69 -24.41 -8.31
CA PRO A 361 -0.41 -23.73 -8.52
C PRO A 361 -0.55 -22.43 -9.31
N THR A 362 -1.33 -22.48 -10.40
CA THR A 362 -1.59 -21.31 -11.26
C THR A 362 -2.43 -20.27 -10.52
N LEU A 363 -3.43 -20.70 -9.76
CA LEU A 363 -4.26 -19.83 -8.95
C LEU A 363 -3.45 -19.13 -7.84
N SER A 364 -2.54 -19.85 -7.18
CA SER A 364 -1.66 -19.29 -6.16
C SER A 364 -0.75 -18.20 -6.73
N SER A 365 -0.23 -18.42 -7.94
CA SER A 365 0.57 -17.42 -8.65
C SER A 365 -0.26 -16.19 -9.02
N LEU A 366 -1.49 -16.36 -9.51
CA LEU A 366 -2.41 -15.25 -9.81
C LEU A 366 -2.75 -14.42 -8.56
N ILE A 367 -2.96 -15.09 -7.41
CA ILE A 367 -3.21 -14.42 -6.12
C ILE A 367 -1.96 -13.62 -5.70
N GLN A 368 -0.76 -14.20 -5.81
CA GLN A 368 0.48 -13.50 -5.48
C GLN A 368 0.70 -12.27 -6.35
N LYS A 369 0.35 -12.34 -7.64
CA LYS A 369 0.41 -11.20 -8.57
C LYS A 369 -0.70 -10.17 -8.33
N GLY A 370 -1.64 -10.45 -7.42
CA GLY A 370 -2.78 -9.58 -7.13
C GLY A 370 -3.74 -9.42 -8.32
N LEU A 371 -3.89 -10.45 -9.14
CA LEU A 371 -4.83 -10.48 -10.28
C LEU A 371 -6.18 -11.06 -9.89
N VAL A 372 -6.16 -12.05 -9.00
CA VAL A 372 -7.35 -12.63 -8.39
C VAL A 372 -7.19 -12.72 -6.87
N TYR A 373 -8.27 -12.89 -6.14
CA TYR A 373 -8.28 -13.11 -4.71
C TYR A 373 -9.39 -14.08 -4.31
N ARG A 374 -9.41 -14.48 -3.04
CA ARG A 374 -10.47 -15.32 -2.47
C ARG A 374 -11.34 -14.44 -1.57
N PRO A 375 -12.52 -14.00 -2.01
CA PRO A 375 -13.44 -13.22 -1.17
C PRO A 375 -13.95 -14.07 0.00
N GLU A 376 -14.14 -15.36 -0.23
CA GLU A 376 -14.59 -16.34 0.75
C GLU A 376 -14.02 -17.74 0.41
N ARG A 377 -14.18 -18.68 1.31
CA ARG A 377 -13.70 -20.06 1.11
C ARG A 377 -14.39 -20.69 -0.10
N GLY A 378 -13.60 -21.21 -1.03
CA GLY A 378 -14.11 -21.88 -2.24
C GLY A 378 -14.51 -20.95 -3.38
N ARG A 379 -14.37 -19.63 -3.24
CA ARG A 379 -14.68 -18.66 -4.29
C ARG A 379 -13.44 -17.88 -4.71
N ILE A 380 -13.34 -17.59 -6.01
CA ILE A 380 -12.26 -16.83 -6.63
C ILE A 380 -12.90 -15.67 -7.37
N ALA A 381 -12.33 -14.47 -7.22
CA ALA A 381 -12.80 -13.26 -7.91
C ALA A 381 -11.63 -12.46 -8.48
N PHE A 382 -11.88 -11.67 -9.51
CA PHE A 382 -10.90 -10.69 -9.97
C PHE A 382 -10.74 -9.56 -8.95
N THR A 383 -9.50 -9.05 -8.82
CA THR A 383 -9.18 -7.96 -7.88
C THR A 383 -9.69 -6.60 -8.36
N ALA A 384 -10.06 -6.46 -9.61
CA ALA A 384 -10.63 -5.27 -10.20
C ALA A 384 -12.00 -5.57 -10.80
N PRO A 385 -13.01 -4.72 -10.56
CA PRO A 385 -14.30 -4.85 -11.24
C PRO A 385 -14.14 -4.83 -12.75
N MET A 386 -15.07 -5.42 -13.48
CA MET A 386 -15.12 -5.44 -14.95
C MET A 386 -13.93 -6.14 -15.63
N PHE A 387 -12.99 -6.77 -14.89
CA PHE A 387 -11.86 -7.46 -15.52
C PHE A 387 -12.31 -8.70 -16.28
N GLY A 388 -13.27 -9.44 -15.75
CA GLY A 388 -13.91 -10.54 -16.48
C GLY A 388 -14.61 -10.07 -17.77
N ALA A 389 -15.32 -8.94 -17.70
CA ALA A 389 -15.93 -8.32 -18.87
C ALA A 389 -14.88 -7.89 -19.91
N PHE A 390 -13.74 -7.32 -19.48
CA PHE A 390 -12.61 -7.02 -20.36
C PHE A 390 -12.10 -8.28 -21.06
N LEU A 391 -11.86 -9.37 -20.33
CA LEU A 391 -11.36 -10.63 -20.90
C LEU A 391 -12.32 -11.25 -21.90
N ARG A 392 -13.63 -11.10 -21.71
CA ARG A 392 -14.65 -11.55 -22.68
C ARG A 392 -14.67 -10.71 -23.95
N ARG A 393 -14.33 -9.41 -23.86
CA ARG A 393 -14.29 -8.49 -25.03
C ARG A 393 -12.98 -8.57 -25.81
N SER A 394 -11.88 -8.96 -25.15
CA SER A 394 -10.54 -8.92 -25.74
C SER A 394 -10.19 -10.30 -26.30
N PRO A 395 -10.16 -10.49 -27.62
CA PRO A 395 -9.53 -11.66 -28.21
C PRO A 395 -8.03 -11.69 -27.85
N ASP A 396 -7.39 -12.86 -27.98
CA ASP A 396 -5.95 -13.06 -27.68
C ASP A 396 -5.02 -12.13 -28.45
#